data_c691abc26c4987ed9906e81fe9941dfa
#
_entry.id   c691abc26c4987ed9906e81fe9941dfa
#
_cell.length_a   1.000
_cell.length_b   1.000
_cell.length_c   1.000
_cell.angle_alpha   90.00
_cell.angle_beta   90.00
_cell.angle_gamma   90.00
#
_symmetry.space_group_name_H-M   'P 1'
#
loop_
_entity.id
_entity.type
_entity.pdbx_description
1 polymer ?
#
loop_
_entity_poly.entity_id
_entity_poly.type
_entity_poly.pdbx_seq_one_letter_code
_entity_poly.pdbx_strand_id
1 'polypeptide(L)'
;MRLSPEDQAKRDALIRAREIQGDRAASENAIMRLPKGDLLLGYQQKPVNMLFAGVSLLVIEKSRRIGLTWGMAAYAALRAASSTAAGGQNVWYMGYDKDMTLEFIEVCAMWARAFGHVAGDVEEDEVLYVDDNGKEQGVKAFSIRFASGYRITALPSVPRALRGKQGIVIIDEAAFHKNVNEVIKSAMALLIWGGQVVVISTHDGVSNPFNVLLDEIKAEKRKGAWLKITFRDAMDAGLYERVSLVAKTKGTELPPKDQWEADIRAAYGDDAEEELDCIPKVGSGSLISLEDIIAAEHDDCGIPELYQGGLCYMGRDVARRRDGQIQIVGELLGDVLWERDGYRETGQSFAHQDAWFDARFADRRMVQARVDQTGMGEKVVEDQIRKHGATRVVGVLLTGPNRVDLALGLARRFQERKIRIRHDARTRADLMAIKKIGSEESGGIRIINDGAVHADEFWAYSLMSQACDMAGALYEYRGIRVGGRFEGGPKRGQPGWVHPDDIGRETRGTRFGMPGAW
;
A
#
# COMPACT_ATOMS: atom_id res chain seq x y z
N MET A 1 -30.78 20.17 -25.05
CA MET A 1 -29.38 20.67 -25.04
C MET A 1 -28.60 19.89 -24.01
N ARG A 2 -27.64 19.05 -24.39
CA ARG A 2 -26.82 18.30 -23.44
C ARG A 2 -25.71 19.23 -22.94
N LEU A 3 -25.51 19.30 -21.62
CA LEU A 3 -24.44 20.07 -21.00
C LEU A 3 -23.08 19.53 -21.45
N SER A 4 -22.07 20.38 -21.52
CA SER A 4 -20.70 19.94 -21.76
C SER A 4 -20.19 19.07 -20.59
N PRO A 5 -19.22 18.18 -20.80
CA PRO A 5 -18.65 17.36 -19.72
C PRO A 5 -18.14 18.21 -18.53
N GLU A 6 -17.64 19.41 -18.81
CA GLU A 6 -17.15 20.34 -17.80
C GLU A 6 -18.30 21.00 -17.00
N ASP A 7 -19.40 21.34 -17.65
CA ASP A 7 -20.60 21.87 -16.98
C ASP A 7 -21.33 20.78 -16.18
N GLN A 8 -21.28 19.53 -16.66
CA GLN A 8 -21.79 18.37 -15.93
C GLN A 8 -21.00 18.15 -14.64
N ALA A 9 -19.66 18.18 -14.71
CA ALA A 9 -18.80 18.03 -13.53
C ALA A 9 -18.99 19.18 -12.51
N LYS A 10 -19.17 20.42 -12.99
CA LYS A 10 -19.49 21.57 -12.12
C LYS A 10 -20.86 21.44 -11.46
N ARG A 11 -21.85 20.93 -12.19
CA ARG A 11 -23.18 20.65 -11.63
C ARG A 11 -23.17 19.57 -10.58
N ASP A 12 -22.45 18.46 -10.84
CA ASP A 12 -22.34 17.33 -9.91
C ASP A 12 -21.58 17.74 -8.64
N ALA A 13 -20.54 18.59 -8.78
CA ALA A 13 -19.83 19.18 -7.64
C ALA A 13 -20.74 20.11 -6.80
N LEU A 14 -21.61 20.90 -7.44
CA LEU A 14 -22.59 21.76 -6.78
C LEU A 14 -23.68 20.95 -6.06
N ILE A 15 -24.13 19.83 -6.62
CA ILE A 15 -25.11 18.93 -6.00
C ILE A 15 -24.49 18.28 -4.77
N ARG A 16 -23.27 17.73 -4.87
CA ARG A 16 -22.52 17.17 -3.72
C ARG A 16 -22.28 18.21 -2.64
N ALA A 17 -21.88 19.45 -3.00
CA ALA A 17 -21.71 20.53 -2.03
C ALA A 17 -23.01 20.89 -1.30
N ARG A 18 -24.17 20.82 -1.98
CA ARG A 18 -25.50 21.05 -1.36
C ARG A 18 -25.93 19.90 -0.46
N GLU A 19 -25.66 18.66 -0.84
CA GLU A 19 -25.91 17.47 0.00
C GLU A 19 -25.06 17.51 1.26
N ILE A 20 -23.78 17.85 1.14
CA ILE A 20 -22.87 18.05 2.28
C ILE A 20 -23.33 19.20 3.17
N GLN A 21 -23.82 20.32 2.63
CA GLN A 21 -24.39 21.41 3.41
C GLN A 21 -25.70 21.02 4.10
N GLY A 22 -26.53 20.21 3.47
CA GLY A 22 -27.76 19.67 4.08
C GLY A 22 -27.48 18.74 5.25
N ASP A 23 -26.51 17.85 5.11
CA ASP A 23 -26.04 16.96 6.17
C ASP A 23 -25.32 17.72 7.30
N ARG A 24 -24.61 18.82 7.00
CA ARG A 24 -24.05 19.75 7.99
C ARG A 24 -25.13 20.41 8.83
N ALA A 25 -26.13 21.00 8.21
CA ALA A 25 -27.22 21.67 8.91
C ALA A 25 -28.00 20.69 9.81
N ALA A 26 -28.19 19.45 9.35
CA ALA A 26 -28.81 18.39 10.15
C ALA A 26 -27.94 17.99 11.34
N SER A 27 -26.62 17.87 11.16
CA SER A 27 -25.67 17.54 12.23
C SER A 27 -25.49 18.68 13.23
N GLU A 28 -25.40 19.93 12.78
CA GLU A 28 -25.36 21.12 13.64
C GLU A 28 -26.64 21.25 14.47
N ASN A 29 -27.80 21.04 13.89
CA ASN A 29 -29.09 21.05 14.60
C ASN A 29 -29.21 19.89 15.60
N ALA A 30 -28.65 18.72 15.28
CA ALA A 30 -28.65 17.57 16.20
C ALA A 30 -27.76 17.87 17.43
N ILE A 31 -26.58 18.47 17.23
CA ILE A 31 -25.65 18.85 18.29
C ILE A 31 -26.28 19.92 19.20
N MET A 32 -26.94 20.94 18.64
CA MET A 32 -27.59 21.99 19.38
C MET A 32 -28.77 21.49 20.25
N ARG A 33 -29.31 20.32 19.91
CA ARG A 33 -30.41 19.65 20.66
C ARG A 33 -29.92 18.64 21.69
N LEU A 34 -28.60 18.34 21.74
CA LEU A 34 -28.07 17.45 22.77
C LEU A 34 -28.18 18.08 24.15
N PRO A 35 -28.50 17.29 25.19
CA PRO A 35 -28.46 17.77 26.58
C PRO A 35 -27.07 18.35 26.89
N LYS A 36 -27.03 19.47 27.59
CA LYS A 36 -25.78 20.09 28.04
C LYS A 36 -25.07 19.11 28.97
N GLY A 37 -23.96 18.53 28.51
CA GLY A 37 -23.17 17.53 29.24
C GLY A 37 -22.77 16.31 28.40
N ASP A 38 -23.55 15.99 27.35
CA ASP A 38 -23.32 14.77 26.54
C ASP A 38 -22.83 15.06 25.13
N LEU A 39 -22.06 16.14 24.92
CA LEU A 39 -21.49 16.48 23.60
C LEU A 39 -20.58 15.38 23.09
N LEU A 40 -19.75 14.82 23.96
CA LEU A 40 -18.91 13.65 23.68
C LEU A 40 -19.35 12.51 24.60
N LEU A 41 -19.44 11.31 24.04
CA LEU A 41 -19.67 10.09 24.82
C LEU A 41 -18.44 9.76 25.68
N GLY A 42 -18.62 9.03 26.78
CA GLY A 42 -17.57 8.77 27.75
C GLY A 42 -16.27 8.22 27.17
N TYR A 43 -16.37 7.29 26.22
CA TYR A 43 -15.20 6.76 25.53
C TYR A 43 -14.51 7.79 24.60
N GLN A 44 -15.24 8.78 24.07
CA GLN A 44 -14.66 9.88 23.29
C GLN A 44 -14.01 10.93 24.20
N GLN A 45 -14.53 11.15 25.41
CA GLN A 45 -13.98 12.07 26.39
C GLN A 45 -12.66 11.55 26.98
N LYS A 46 -12.54 10.24 27.18
CA LYS A 46 -11.39 9.62 27.84
C LYS A 46 -10.04 9.98 27.17
N PRO A 47 -9.81 9.79 25.87
CA PRO A 47 -8.57 10.19 25.21
C PRO A 47 -8.35 11.71 25.25
N VAL A 48 -9.40 12.51 25.12
CA VAL A 48 -9.32 13.98 25.22
C VAL A 48 -8.79 14.39 26.60
N ASN A 49 -9.33 13.81 27.67
CA ASN A 49 -8.88 14.08 29.04
C ASN A 49 -7.43 13.64 29.28
N MET A 50 -7.01 12.49 28.73
CA MET A 50 -5.62 12.01 28.83
C MET A 50 -4.64 12.98 28.16
N LEU A 51 -5.01 13.51 26.99
CA LEU A 51 -4.18 14.48 26.26
C LEU A 51 -4.11 15.84 26.99
N PHE A 52 -5.20 16.31 27.59
CA PHE A 52 -5.18 17.50 28.45
C PHE A 52 -4.39 17.28 29.74
N ALA A 53 -4.35 16.05 30.27
CA ALA A 53 -3.52 15.68 31.40
C ALA A 53 -2.01 15.56 31.07
N GLY A 54 -1.61 15.80 29.79
CA GLY A 54 -0.22 15.88 29.38
C GLY A 54 0.36 14.58 28.83
N VAL A 55 -0.46 13.59 28.47
CA VAL A 55 0.02 12.41 27.73
C VAL A 55 0.62 12.84 26.42
N SER A 56 1.90 12.56 26.20
CA SER A 56 2.63 12.98 25.00
C SER A 56 2.50 12.00 23.84
N LEU A 57 2.47 10.70 24.10
CA LEU A 57 2.20 9.65 23.11
C LEU A 57 0.98 8.85 23.55
N LEU A 58 -0.07 8.87 22.74
CA LEU A 58 -1.29 8.11 22.98
C LEU A 58 -1.59 7.23 21.75
N VAL A 59 -1.67 5.93 21.94
CA VAL A 59 -2.06 4.96 20.91
C VAL A 59 -3.43 4.40 21.25
N ILE A 60 -4.34 4.42 20.29
CA ILE A 60 -5.75 4.02 20.49
C ILE A 60 -6.10 2.92 19.49
N GLU A 61 -6.30 1.71 19.99
CA GLU A 61 -6.96 0.64 19.25
C GLU A 61 -8.48 0.81 19.40
N LYS A 62 -9.18 0.95 18.30
CA LYS A 62 -10.60 1.28 18.31
C LYS A 62 -11.43 0.37 17.42
N SER A 63 -12.71 0.22 17.73
CA SER A 63 -13.69 -0.30 16.80
C SER A 63 -13.94 0.68 15.64
N ARG A 64 -14.34 0.12 14.52
CA ARG A 64 -14.70 0.90 13.33
C ARG A 64 -15.98 1.72 13.54
N ARG A 65 -16.01 2.93 12.97
CA ARG A 65 -17.20 3.81 12.91
C ARG A 65 -17.85 4.18 14.25
N ILE A 66 -17.10 4.17 15.35
CA ILE A 66 -17.61 4.61 16.66
C ILE A 66 -17.53 6.13 16.89
N GLY A 67 -17.12 6.91 15.89
CA GLY A 67 -17.08 8.37 15.99
C GLY A 67 -15.93 8.92 16.86
N LEU A 68 -14.82 8.19 16.99
CA LEU A 68 -13.68 8.67 17.79
C LEU A 68 -13.01 9.89 17.16
N THR A 69 -12.91 9.93 15.84
CA THR A 69 -12.39 11.06 15.05
C THR A 69 -13.12 12.36 15.36
N TRP A 70 -14.44 12.28 15.64
CA TRP A 70 -15.27 13.38 16.09
C TRP A 70 -14.79 13.99 17.42
N GLY A 71 -14.46 13.15 18.41
CA GLY A 71 -13.88 13.59 19.68
C GLY A 71 -12.48 14.20 19.52
N MET A 72 -11.68 13.64 18.60
CA MET A 72 -10.35 14.19 18.30
C MET A 72 -10.42 15.53 17.59
N ALA A 73 -11.43 15.75 16.74
CA ALA A 73 -11.68 17.04 16.11
C ALA A 73 -12.08 18.11 17.14
N ALA A 74 -12.89 17.76 18.16
CA ALA A 74 -13.19 18.66 19.27
C ALA A 74 -11.91 19.04 20.04
N TYR A 75 -11.06 18.06 20.35
CA TYR A 75 -9.77 18.29 20.99
C TYR A 75 -8.88 19.22 20.13
N ALA A 76 -8.77 18.94 18.85
CA ALA A 76 -7.98 19.73 17.91
C ALA A 76 -8.46 21.20 17.86
N ALA A 77 -9.78 21.43 17.79
CA ALA A 77 -10.38 22.75 17.79
C ALA A 77 -10.06 23.52 19.08
N LEU A 78 -10.22 22.89 20.24
CA LEU A 78 -9.91 23.50 21.54
C LEU A 78 -8.43 23.85 21.66
N ARG A 79 -7.53 22.96 21.23
CA ARG A 79 -6.07 23.22 21.31
C ARG A 79 -5.63 24.31 20.37
N ALA A 80 -6.12 24.32 19.13
CA ALA A 80 -5.77 25.37 18.17
C ALA A 80 -6.41 26.72 18.51
N ALA A 81 -7.58 26.75 19.15
CA ALA A 81 -8.24 27.98 19.59
C ALA A 81 -7.64 28.58 20.87
N SER A 82 -6.92 27.79 21.66
CA SER A 82 -6.35 28.22 22.94
C SER A 82 -5.14 29.14 22.76
N SER A 83 -4.92 30.05 23.70
CA SER A 83 -3.70 30.85 23.77
C SER A 83 -2.48 29.97 24.14
N THR A 84 -1.27 30.45 23.89
CA THR A 84 -0.02 29.76 24.28
C THR A 84 0.00 29.46 25.78
N ALA A 85 -0.43 30.41 26.61
CA ALA A 85 -0.49 30.25 28.08
C ALA A 85 -1.49 29.15 28.51
N ALA A 86 -2.52 28.90 27.71
CA ALA A 86 -3.49 27.81 27.92
C ALA A 86 -3.10 26.51 27.19
N GLY A 87 -1.87 26.43 26.70
CA GLY A 87 -1.31 25.27 26.00
C GLY A 87 -1.78 25.15 24.55
N GLY A 88 -2.12 26.26 23.90
CA GLY A 88 -2.45 26.30 22.46
C GLY A 88 -1.28 25.82 21.62
N GLN A 89 -1.56 25.10 20.56
CA GLN A 89 -0.57 24.57 19.60
C GLN A 89 -1.20 24.37 18.23
N ASN A 90 -0.34 24.31 17.20
CA ASN A 90 -0.77 23.83 15.89
C ASN A 90 -1.15 22.34 15.97
N VAL A 91 -2.16 21.95 15.20
CA VAL A 91 -2.59 20.56 15.08
C VAL A 91 -2.44 20.10 13.63
N TRP A 92 -1.78 18.99 13.46
CA TRP A 92 -1.54 18.32 12.19
C TRP A 92 -2.32 17.02 12.18
N TYR A 93 -3.21 16.86 11.21
CA TYR A 93 -4.00 15.65 11.04
C TYR A 93 -3.54 14.90 9.80
N MET A 94 -3.37 13.60 9.90
CA MET A 94 -3.05 12.72 8.78
C MET A 94 -4.10 11.62 8.73
N GLY A 95 -4.98 11.68 7.74
CA GLY A 95 -5.92 10.61 7.42
C GLY A 95 -5.35 9.68 6.37
N TYR A 96 -5.92 8.52 6.26
CA TYR A 96 -5.57 7.51 5.27
C TYR A 96 -5.78 8.01 3.83
N ASP A 97 -6.87 8.72 3.57
CA ASP A 97 -7.21 9.29 2.26
C ASP A 97 -7.57 10.78 2.33
N LYS A 98 -7.80 11.37 1.17
CA LYS A 98 -8.11 12.80 1.03
C LYS A 98 -9.49 13.15 1.58
N ASP A 99 -10.47 12.27 1.40
CA ASP A 99 -11.86 12.54 1.79
C ASP A 99 -11.98 12.56 3.32
N MET A 100 -11.32 11.62 4.01
CA MET A 100 -11.18 11.65 5.47
C MET A 100 -10.50 12.91 5.98
N THR A 101 -9.46 13.39 5.29
CA THR A 101 -8.75 14.61 5.69
C THR A 101 -9.64 15.84 5.58
N LEU A 102 -10.46 15.92 4.54
CA LEU A 102 -11.43 17.00 4.36
C LEU A 102 -12.55 16.92 5.42
N GLU A 103 -13.12 15.73 5.62
CA GLU A 103 -14.16 15.51 6.64
C GLU A 103 -13.69 15.95 8.04
N PHE A 104 -12.45 15.58 8.42
CA PHE A 104 -11.90 15.99 9.70
C PHE A 104 -11.84 17.51 9.86
N ILE A 105 -11.36 18.24 8.86
CA ILE A 105 -11.27 19.69 8.87
C ILE A 105 -12.67 20.32 8.99
N GLU A 106 -13.64 19.79 8.27
CA GLU A 106 -15.03 20.24 8.34
C GLU A 106 -15.63 20.05 9.72
N VAL A 107 -15.36 18.91 10.34
CA VAL A 107 -15.78 18.63 11.72
C VAL A 107 -15.09 19.57 12.72
N CYS A 108 -13.79 19.88 12.51
CA CYS A 108 -13.09 20.87 13.33
C CYS A 108 -13.71 22.27 13.21
N ALA A 109 -14.07 22.70 12.00
CA ALA A 109 -14.75 23.99 11.79
C ALA A 109 -16.11 24.06 12.48
N MET A 110 -16.86 22.97 12.45
CA MET A 110 -18.13 22.86 13.17
C MET A 110 -17.93 22.96 14.70
N TRP A 111 -16.94 22.24 15.26
CA TRP A 111 -16.63 22.33 16.69
C TRP A 111 -16.17 23.73 17.08
N ALA A 112 -15.35 24.40 16.27
CA ALA A 112 -14.93 25.77 16.52
C ALA A 112 -16.14 26.71 16.64
N ARG A 113 -17.11 26.59 15.75
CA ARG A 113 -18.36 27.34 15.81
C ARG A 113 -19.20 26.99 17.07
N ALA A 114 -19.34 25.70 17.36
CA ALA A 114 -20.08 25.21 18.51
C ALA A 114 -19.49 25.71 19.85
N PHE A 115 -18.17 25.87 19.94
CA PHE A 115 -17.50 26.43 21.11
C PHE A 115 -17.48 27.97 21.13
N GLY A 116 -18.02 28.62 20.11
CA GLY A 116 -18.01 30.10 20.00
C GLY A 116 -16.64 30.71 19.69
N HIS A 117 -15.71 29.91 19.21
CA HIS A 117 -14.39 30.39 18.82
C HIS A 117 -14.42 31.04 17.44
N VAL A 118 -13.67 32.13 17.29
CA VAL A 118 -13.45 32.74 15.99
C VAL A 118 -12.45 31.89 15.24
N ALA A 119 -12.94 31.23 14.21
CA ALA A 119 -12.12 30.49 13.25
C ALA A 119 -12.24 31.18 11.88
N GLY A 120 -11.16 31.22 11.14
CA GLY A 120 -11.18 31.62 9.73
C GLY A 120 -11.93 30.59 8.88
N ASP A 121 -12.14 30.93 7.62
CA ASP A 121 -12.67 29.98 6.65
C ASP A 121 -11.70 28.82 6.43
N VAL A 122 -12.23 27.70 5.92
CA VAL A 122 -11.40 26.58 5.49
C VAL A 122 -10.63 27.01 4.24
N GLU A 123 -9.32 27.06 4.35
CA GLU A 123 -8.43 27.45 3.26
C GLU A 123 -7.81 26.20 2.64
N GLU A 124 -7.72 26.19 1.31
CA GLU A 124 -6.91 25.21 0.58
C GLU A 124 -5.47 25.75 0.54
N ASP A 125 -4.59 25.09 1.29
CA ASP A 125 -3.15 25.41 1.31
C ASP A 125 -2.38 24.40 0.44
N GLU A 126 -1.25 24.80 -0.08
CA GLU A 126 -0.31 23.90 -0.74
C GLU A 126 0.85 23.58 0.21
N VAL A 127 1.03 22.31 0.54
CA VAL A 127 2.19 21.85 1.31
C VAL A 127 3.23 21.32 0.36
N LEU A 128 4.34 22.08 0.24
CA LEU A 128 5.50 21.65 -0.53
C LEU A 128 6.32 20.62 0.26
N TYR A 129 6.69 19.55 -0.40
CA TYR A 129 7.66 18.58 0.10
C TYR A 129 8.56 18.10 -1.05
N VAL A 130 9.76 17.67 -0.72
CA VAL A 130 10.70 17.15 -1.72
C VAL A 130 10.52 15.62 -1.79
N ASP A 131 10.26 15.06 -2.96
CA ASP A 131 10.11 13.63 -3.19
C ASP A 131 11.47 12.89 -3.13
N ASP A 132 11.45 11.55 -3.29
CA ASP A 132 12.66 10.74 -3.22
C ASP A 132 13.67 11.01 -4.34
N ASN A 133 13.21 11.65 -5.42
CA ASN A 133 14.04 12.07 -6.55
C ASN A 133 14.56 13.52 -6.41
N GLY A 134 14.33 14.16 -5.26
CA GLY A 134 14.75 15.54 -5.01
C GLY A 134 13.88 16.60 -5.67
N LYS A 135 12.72 16.24 -6.23
CA LYS A 135 11.80 17.17 -6.89
C LYS A 135 10.79 17.72 -5.87
N GLU A 136 10.61 19.03 -5.89
CA GLU A 136 9.53 19.65 -5.11
C GLU A 136 8.16 19.21 -5.66
N GLN A 137 7.35 18.71 -4.76
CA GLN A 137 5.96 18.32 -5.00
C GLN A 137 5.05 19.18 -4.14
N GLY A 138 4.05 19.80 -4.74
CA GLY A 138 2.98 20.47 -4.03
C GLY A 138 1.80 19.54 -3.82
N VAL A 139 1.37 19.38 -2.58
CA VAL A 139 0.15 18.64 -2.26
C VAL A 139 -0.82 19.56 -1.57
N LYS A 140 -2.04 19.59 -2.10
CA LYS A 140 -3.14 20.36 -1.51
C LYS A 140 -3.42 19.89 -0.10
N ALA A 141 -3.42 20.82 0.84
CA ALA A 141 -3.78 20.60 2.23
C ALA A 141 -4.96 21.51 2.60
N PHE A 142 -5.77 21.08 3.54
CA PHE A 142 -6.86 21.90 4.06
C PHE A 142 -6.48 22.41 5.43
N SER A 143 -6.71 23.71 5.71
CA SER A 143 -6.39 24.30 6.99
C SER A 143 -7.45 25.27 7.50
N ILE A 144 -7.52 25.38 8.83
CA ILE A 144 -8.31 26.39 9.54
C ILE A 144 -7.36 27.18 10.43
N ARG A 145 -7.37 28.50 10.32
CA ARG A 145 -6.60 29.41 11.18
C ARG A 145 -7.50 29.96 12.30
N PHE A 146 -6.95 30.04 13.49
CA PHE A 146 -7.65 30.56 14.67
C PHE A 146 -7.09 31.93 15.09
N ALA A 147 -7.92 32.71 15.78
CA ALA A 147 -7.51 34.00 16.33
C ALA A 147 -6.35 33.90 17.34
N SER A 148 -6.11 32.72 17.92
CA SER A 148 -4.95 32.40 18.75
C SER A 148 -3.61 32.49 18.02
N GLY A 149 -3.61 32.53 16.66
CA GLY A 149 -2.44 32.40 15.78
C GLY A 149 -2.09 30.95 15.41
N TYR A 150 -2.72 29.96 16.06
CA TYR A 150 -2.54 28.55 15.72
C TYR A 150 -3.51 28.09 14.62
N ARG A 151 -3.23 26.94 14.07
CA ARG A 151 -4.02 26.35 12.98
C ARG A 151 -4.18 24.83 13.12
N ILE A 152 -5.21 24.32 12.50
CA ILE A 152 -5.37 22.89 12.22
C ILE A 152 -5.10 22.69 10.73
N THR A 153 -4.25 21.76 10.37
CA THR A 153 -3.94 21.46 8.97
C THR A 153 -4.02 19.95 8.73
N ALA A 154 -4.79 19.56 7.74
CA ALA A 154 -4.82 18.19 7.26
C ALA A 154 -3.68 17.98 6.26
N LEU A 155 -2.78 17.05 6.56
CA LEU A 155 -1.60 16.73 5.78
C LEU A 155 -1.83 15.46 4.95
N PRO A 156 -1.19 15.35 3.78
CA PRO A 156 -1.16 14.09 3.05
C PRO A 156 -0.44 13.01 3.86
N SER A 157 -0.81 11.74 3.62
CA SER A 157 -0.21 10.56 4.25
C SER A 157 1.22 10.28 3.73
N VAL A 158 2.11 11.26 3.93
CA VAL A 158 3.53 11.19 3.49
C VAL A 158 4.42 11.54 4.67
N PRO A 159 5.39 10.69 5.07
CA PRO A 159 6.24 10.93 6.25
C PRO A 159 6.92 12.30 6.24
N ARG A 160 7.34 12.77 5.08
CA ARG A 160 8.03 14.06 4.92
C ARG A 160 7.14 15.27 5.19
N ALA A 161 5.81 15.14 5.13
CA ALA A 161 4.88 16.23 5.43
C ALA A 161 4.97 16.70 6.89
N LEU A 162 5.50 15.88 7.80
CA LEU A 162 5.72 16.20 9.22
C LEU A 162 7.08 16.86 9.49
N ARG A 163 8.01 16.87 8.54
CA ARG A 163 9.34 17.47 8.76
C ARG A 163 9.23 18.98 9.03
N GLY A 164 9.95 19.44 10.05
CA GLY A 164 9.94 20.83 10.49
C GLY A 164 8.64 21.31 11.15
N LYS A 165 7.68 20.42 11.39
CA LYS A 165 6.45 20.73 12.11
C LYS A 165 6.66 20.63 13.61
N GLN A 166 5.90 21.42 14.38
CA GLN A 166 5.83 21.40 15.83
C GLN A 166 4.36 21.45 16.26
N GLY A 167 4.05 20.90 17.41
CA GLY A 167 2.71 20.88 17.97
C GLY A 167 2.15 19.46 18.09
N ILE A 168 0.88 19.30 17.83
CA ILE A 168 0.14 18.06 18.01
C ILE A 168 -0.02 17.39 16.64
N VAL A 169 0.25 16.08 16.55
CA VAL A 169 -0.08 15.29 15.37
C VAL A 169 -1.08 14.21 15.73
N ILE A 170 -2.11 14.08 14.90
CA ILE A 170 -3.12 13.02 14.97
C ILE A 170 -3.02 12.20 13.69
N ILE A 171 -2.66 10.92 13.81
CA ILE A 171 -2.60 9.96 12.71
C ILE A 171 -3.83 9.07 12.87
N ASP A 172 -4.78 9.20 11.98
CA ASP A 172 -6.02 8.40 12.00
C ASP A 172 -5.96 7.29 10.95
N GLU A 173 -6.57 6.16 11.24
CA GLU A 173 -6.51 4.92 10.49
C GLU A 173 -5.05 4.51 10.18
N ALA A 174 -4.20 4.59 11.23
CA ALA A 174 -2.75 4.43 11.12
C ALA A 174 -2.31 3.12 10.47
N ALA A 175 -3.01 2.01 10.72
CA ALA A 175 -2.69 0.70 10.16
C ALA A 175 -2.76 0.66 8.62
N PHE A 176 -3.54 1.56 7.99
CA PHE A 176 -3.81 1.55 6.55
C PHE A 176 -2.94 2.53 5.74
N HIS A 177 -2.07 3.30 6.38
CA HIS A 177 -1.14 4.17 5.67
C HIS A 177 -0.09 3.35 4.90
N LYS A 178 0.25 3.74 3.67
CA LYS A 178 1.21 3.00 2.82
C LYS A 178 2.58 2.76 3.47
N ASN A 179 3.04 3.72 4.29
CA ASN A 179 4.33 3.66 4.97
C ASN A 179 4.16 3.89 6.47
N VAL A 180 3.39 3.04 7.14
CA VAL A 180 3.00 3.17 8.57
C VAL A 180 4.21 3.46 9.46
N ASN A 181 5.27 2.64 9.38
CA ASN A 181 6.50 2.80 10.18
C ASN A 181 7.13 4.19 10.02
N GLU A 182 7.31 4.65 8.78
CA GLU A 182 7.96 5.94 8.51
C GLU A 182 7.08 7.13 8.93
N VAL A 183 5.76 7.01 8.82
CA VAL A 183 4.81 8.02 9.30
C VAL A 183 4.91 8.13 10.82
N ILE A 184 4.82 7.02 11.55
CA ILE A 184 4.95 6.96 13.01
C ILE A 184 6.31 7.53 13.44
N LYS A 185 7.41 7.08 12.84
CA LYS A 185 8.77 7.54 13.14
C LYS A 185 8.92 9.05 12.93
N SER A 186 8.35 9.58 11.86
CA SER A 186 8.38 11.03 11.58
C SER A 186 7.57 11.82 12.61
N ALA A 187 6.45 11.28 13.09
CA ALA A 187 5.63 11.90 14.12
C ALA A 187 6.33 11.93 15.50
N MET A 188 7.10 10.88 15.84
CA MET A 188 7.82 10.81 17.13
C MET A 188 8.82 11.97 17.31
N ALA A 189 9.32 12.55 16.22
CA ALA A 189 10.21 13.71 16.30
C ALA A 189 9.54 14.95 16.92
N LEU A 190 8.20 15.07 16.85
CA LEU A 190 7.47 16.19 17.44
C LEU A 190 7.50 16.16 18.97
N LEU A 191 7.67 14.98 19.58
CA LEU A 191 7.76 14.80 21.05
C LEU A 191 8.96 15.55 21.66
N ILE A 192 10.05 15.72 20.92
CA ILE A 192 11.29 16.37 21.39
C ILE A 192 11.02 17.81 21.83
N TRP A 193 10.09 18.48 21.15
CA TRP A 193 9.74 19.89 21.41
C TRP A 193 8.44 20.07 22.19
N GLY A 194 8.04 19.04 22.95
CA GLY A 194 6.85 19.08 23.81
C GLY A 194 5.54 18.97 23.02
N GLY A 195 5.59 18.46 21.80
CA GLY A 195 4.41 18.11 21.02
C GLY A 195 3.70 16.86 21.56
N GLN A 196 2.53 16.57 21.02
CA GLN A 196 1.78 15.36 21.33
C GLN A 196 1.56 14.54 20.06
N VAL A 197 1.66 13.21 20.18
CA VAL A 197 1.41 12.27 19.09
C VAL A 197 0.25 11.36 19.48
N VAL A 198 -0.78 11.36 18.64
CA VAL A 198 -1.95 10.50 18.78
C VAL A 198 -2.01 9.58 17.57
N VAL A 199 -2.00 8.28 17.80
CA VAL A 199 -2.06 7.25 16.75
C VAL A 199 -3.33 6.44 16.97
N ILE A 200 -4.22 6.44 15.99
CA ILE A 200 -5.56 5.84 16.10
C ILE A 200 -5.76 4.88 14.94
N SER A 201 -6.22 3.67 15.21
CA SER A 201 -6.63 2.75 14.14
C SER A 201 -7.54 1.63 14.63
N THR A 202 -8.27 0.98 13.69
CA THR A 202 -8.60 -0.43 13.79
C THR A 202 -7.34 -1.25 13.51
N HIS A 203 -7.38 -2.57 13.72
CA HIS A 203 -6.26 -3.44 13.39
C HIS A 203 -6.24 -3.80 11.89
N ASP A 204 -5.09 -4.23 11.42
CA ASP A 204 -4.84 -4.83 10.11
C ASP A 204 -3.76 -5.92 10.28
N GLY A 205 -4.11 -6.94 11.07
CA GLY A 205 -3.25 -8.07 11.44
C GLY A 205 -2.22 -7.78 12.53
N VAL A 206 -1.75 -8.85 13.17
CA VAL A 206 -0.79 -8.80 14.29
C VAL A 206 0.57 -8.24 13.90
N SER A 207 0.98 -8.37 12.63
CA SER A 207 2.28 -7.91 12.14
C SER A 207 2.29 -6.46 11.66
N ASN A 208 1.13 -5.78 11.67
CA ASN A 208 1.05 -4.39 11.25
C ASN A 208 1.87 -3.50 12.19
N PRO A 209 2.64 -2.51 11.68
CA PRO A 209 3.45 -1.61 12.50
C PRO A 209 2.66 -0.85 13.57
N PHE A 210 1.38 -0.59 13.34
CA PHE A 210 0.49 -0.03 14.37
C PHE A 210 0.36 -0.98 15.56
N ASN A 211 0.14 -2.27 15.31
CA ASN A 211 0.02 -3.27 16.35
C ASN A 211 1.35 -3.49 17.08
N VAL A 212 2.47 -3.49 16.34
CA VAL A 212 3.83 -3.58 16.94
C VAL A 212 4.07 -2.41 17.90
N LEU A 213 3.73 -1.17 17.50
CA LEU A 213 3.84 0.01 18.37
C LEU A 213 2.99 -0.14 19.63
N LEU A 214 1.76 -0.63 19.48
CA LEU A 214 0.84 -0.87 20.60
C LEU A 214 1.39 -1.90 21.58
N ASP A 215 1.94 -3.01 21.07
CA ASP A 215 2.53 -4.08 21.88
C ASP A 215 3.81 -3.61 22.60
N GLU A 216 4.64 -2.77 21.97
CA GLU A 216 5.80 -2.15 22.63
C GLU A 216 5.38 -1.28 23.83
N ILE A 217 4.27 -0.53 23.69
CA ILE A 217 3.75 0.31 24.78
C ILE A 217 3.12 -0.56 25.86
N LYS A 218 2.31 -1.57 25.52
CA LYS A 218 1.71 -2.52 26.45
C LYS A 218 2.77 -3.29 27.24
N ALA A 219 3.89 -3.62 26.60
CA ALA A 219 5.05 -4.29 27.22
C ALA A 219 6.02 -3.33 27.92
N GLU A 220 5.70 -2.04 28.04
CA GLU A 220 6.54 -0.99 28.64
C GLU A 220 7.93 -0.80 27.99
N LYS A 221 8.13 -1.35 26.79
CA LYS A 221 9.35 -1.16 26.01
C LYS A 221 9.43 0.24 25.40
N ARG A 222 8.30 0.89 25.22
CA ARG A 222 8.18 2.27 24.74
C ARG A 222 7.32 3.08 25.70
N LYS A 223 7.79 4.28 26.08
CA LYS A 223 7.03 5.19 26.93
C LYS A 223 5.86 5.77 26.15
N GLY A 224 4.65 5.57 26.62
CA GLY A 224 3.41 6.06 26.02
C GLY A 224 2.22 5.58 26.84
N ALA A 225 1.03 6.04 26.44
CA ALA A 225 -0.23 5.54 26.96
C ALA A 225 -1.01 4.87 25.83
N TRP A 226 -1.87 3.94 26.17
CA TRP A 226 -2.72 3.27 25.20
C TRP A 226 -4.17 3.16 25.71
N LEU A 227 -5.09 3.07 24.79
CA LEU A 227 -6.50 2.81 25.04
C LEU A 227 -7.00 1.73 24.08
N LYS A 228 -7.86 0.85 24.59
CA LYS A 228 -8.70 -0.04 23.79
C LYS A 228 -10.15 0.43 23.91
N ILE A 229 -10.84 0.56 22.78
CA ILE A 229 -12.24 0.97 22.69
C ILE A 229 -12.94 0.04 21.70
N THR A 230 -13.57 -1.00 22.23
CA THR A 230 -14.34 -1.96 21.43
C THR A 230 -15.71 -1.40 21.03
N PHE A 231 -16.38 -2.08 20.10
CA PHE A 231 -17.77 -1.75 19.77
C PHE A 231 -18.69 -1.88 20.98
N ARG A 232 -18.45 -2.89 21.82
CA ARG A 232 -19.21 -3.08 23.06
C ARG A 232 -19.01 -1.93 24.04
N ASP A 233 -17.77 -1.46 24.24
CA ASP A 233 -17.51 -0.30 25.10
C ASP A 233 -18.24 0.94 24.60
N ALA A 234 -18.29 1.14 23.29
CA ALA A 234 -18.99 2.26 22.70
C ALA A 234 -20.52 2.13 22.87
N MET A 235 -21.07 0.92 22.69
CA MET A 235 -22.49 0.62 22.90
C MET A 235 -22.92 0.86 24.35
N ASP A 236 -22.10 0.43 25.32
CA ASP A 236 -22.37 0.61 26.73
C ASP A 236 -22.28 2.09 27.16
N ALA A 237 -21.48 2.88 26.44
CA ALA A 237 -21.35 4.32 26.66
C ALA A 237 -22.35 5.19 25.86
N GLY A 238 -23.35 4.61 25.20
CA GLY A 238 -24.44 5.33 24.56
C GLY A 238 -24.31 5.56 23.04
N LEU A 239 -23.49 4.76 22.35
CA LEU A 239 -23.35 4.85 20.88
C LEU A 239 -24.69 4.60 20.17
N TYR A 240 -25.42 3.55 20.56
CA TYR A 240 -26.73 3.23 19.96
C TYR A 240 -27.71 4.39 20.10
N GLU A 241 -27.84 4.96 21.30
CA GLU A 241 -28.73 6.08 21.62
C GLU A 241 -28.38 7.30 20.76
N ARG A 242 -27.08 7.56 20.57
CA ARG A 242 -26.60 8.66 19.72
C ARG A 242 -26.92 8.42 18.24
N VAL A 243 -26.65 7.22 17.70
CA VAL A 243 -26.96 6.87 16.32
C VAL A 243 -28.46 6.87 16.08
N SER A 244 -29.26 6.37 17.03
CA SER A 244 -30.73 6.41 16.96
C SER A 244 -31.27 7.84 16.92
N LEU A 245 -30.70 8.76 17.71
CA LEU A 245 -31.07 10.17 17.66
C LEU A 245 -30.78 10.77 16.27
N VAL A 246 -29.61 10.51 15.72
CA VAL A 246 -29.23 11.00 14.37
C VAL A 246 -30.13 10.37 13.28
N ALA A 247 -30.43 9.08 13.36
CA ALA A 247 -31.32 8.40 12.42
C ALA A 247 -32.72 9.03 12.42
N LYS A 248 -33.27 9.33 13.62
CA LYS A 248 -34.58 10.00 13.78
C LYS A 248 -34.62 11.40 13.15
N THR A 249 -33.49 12.14 13.18
CA THR A 249 -33.44 13.46 12.50
C THR A 249 -33.50 13.32 10.97
N LYS A 250 -33.13 12.16 10.45
CA LYS A 250 -33.18 11.79 9.03
C LYS A 250 -34.48 11.06 8.64
N GLY A 251 -35.42 10.90 9.60
CA GLY A 251 -36.69 10.20 9.37
C GLY A 251 -36.58 8.67 9.34
N THR A 252 -35.50 8.10 9.87
CA THR A 252 -35.26 6.65 9.94
C THR A 252 -35.31 6.17 11.39
N GLU A 253 -35.95 5.03 11.63
CA GLU A 253 -35.90 4.35 12.92
C GLU A 253 -34.96 3.15 12.86
N LEU A 254 -34.14 2.98 13.92
CA LEU A 254 -33.28 1.80 14.05
C LEU A 254 -34.06 0.65 14.70
N PRO A 255 -33.69 -0.61 14.40
CA PRO A 255 -34.19 -1.77 15.14
C PRO A 255 -33.76 -1.66 16.63
N PRO A 256 -34.36 -2.48 17.53
CA PRO A 256 -33.94 -2.53 18.92
C PRO A 256 -32.44 -2.75 19.09
N LYS A 257 -31.85 -2.22 20.16
CA LYS A 257 -30.40 -2.19 20.41
C LYS A 257 -29.70 -3.52 20.16
N ASP A 258 -30.24 -4.60 20.72
CA ASP A 258 -29.63 -5.95 20.60
C ASP A 258 -29.71 -6.48 19.15
N GLN A 259 -30.82 -6.21 18.46
CA GLN A 259 -30.97 -6.57 17.06
C GLN A 259 -30.02 -5.76 16.17
N TRP A 260 -29.90 -4.46 16.42
CA TRP A 260 -28.99 -3.59 15.69
C TRP A 260 -27.52 -4.03 15.85
N GLU A 261 -27.09 -4.40 17.07
CA GLU A 261 -25.76 -4.95 17.32
C GLU A 261 -25.54 -6.27 16.55
N ALA A 262 -26.54 -7.18 16.60
CA ALA A 262 -26.46 -8.45 15.88
C ALA A 262 -26.37 -8.26 14.36
N ASP A 263 -27.15 -7.34 13.81
CA ASP A 263 -27.14 -7.01 12.37
C ASP A 263 -25.79 -6.43 11.93
N ILE A 264 -25.21 -5.54 12.74
CA ILE A 264 -23.87 -4.98 12.48
C ILE A 264 -22.81 -6.11 12.50
N ARG A 265 -22.80 -6.96 13.55
CA ARG A 265 -21.85 -8.08 13.64
C ARG A 265 -21.98 -9.05 12.47
N ALA A 266 -23.20 -9.37 12.07
CA ALA A 266 -23.48 -10.22 10.92
C ALA A 266 -22.97 -9.59 9.60
N ALA A 267 -23.07 -8.27 9.45
CA ALA A 267 -22.56 -7.56 8.28
C ALA A 267 -21.03 -7.58 8.17
N TYR A 268 -20.31 -7.61 9.31
CA TYR A 268 -18.85 -7.74 9.32
C TYR A 268 -18.38 -9.21 9.18
N GLY A 269 -19.23 -10.20 9.50
CA GLY A 269 -18.88 -11.60 9.39
C GLY A 269 -17.57 -11.96 10.11
N ASP A 270 -16.65 -12.61 9.39
CA ASP A 270 -15.34 -13.01 9.93
C ASP A 270 -14.42 -11.84 10.31
N ASP A 271 -14.73 -10.63 9.86
CA ASP A 271 -13.94 -9.43 10.19
C ASP A 271 -14.41 -8.77 11.51
N ALA A 272 -15.50 -9.26 12.10
CA ALA A 272 -16.09 -8.64 13.29
C ALA A 272 -15.14 -8.60 14.50
N GLU A 273 -14.32 -9.61 14.72
CA GLU A 273 -13.36 -9.64 15.82
C GLU A 273 -12.28 -8.55 15.67
N GLU A 274 -11.76 -8.37 14.45
CA GLU A 274 -10.72 -7.38 14.19
C GLU A 274 -11.28 -5.96 14.15
N GLU A 275 -12.37 -5.76 13.43
CA GLU A 275 -12.93 -4.44 13.17
C GLU A 275 -13.81 -3.91 14.32
N LEU A 276 -14.46 -4.79 15.10
CA LEU A 276 -15.36 -4.38 16.18
C LEU A 276 -14.77 -4.61 17.58
N ASP A 277 -14.05 -5.72 17.78
CA ASP A 277 -13.59 -6.11 19.11
C ASP A 277 -12.12 -5.81 19.36
N CYS A 278 -11.43 -5.21 18.36
CA CYS A 278 -10.00 -4.88 18.41
C CYS A 278 -9.16 -6.12 18.76
N ILE A 279 -9.40 -7.22 18.07
CA ILE A 279 -8.63 -8.46 18.17
C ILE A 279 -7.91 -8.65 16.84
N PRO A 280 -6.61 -8.32 16.76
CA PRO A 280 -5.89 -8.42 15.49
C PRO A 280 -5.83 -9.86 15.02
N LYS A 281 -6.14 -10.09 13.76
CA LYS A 281 -6.10 -11.43 13.17
C LYS A 281 -4.66 -11.93 13.10
N VAL A 282 -4.45 -13.14 13.58
CA VAL A 282 -3.20 -13.85 13.39
C VAL A 282 -3.14 -14.27 11.93
N GLY A 283 -2.30 -13.59 11.13
CA GLY A 283 -2.13 -13.90 9.72
C GLY A 283 -3.18 -13.28 8.78
N SER A 284 -3.89 -12.21 9.19
CA SER A 284 -4.88 -11.51 8.34
C SER A 284 -4.27 -10.74 7.16
N GLY A 285 -2.98 -10.48 7.13
CA GLY A 285 -2.33 -9.82 6.00
C GLY A 285 -1.84 -10.84 4.96
N SER A 286 -2.62 -11.14 3.93
CA SER A 286 -2.05 -11.69 2.70
C SER A 286 -0.87 -10.82 2.26
N LEU A 287 0.25 -11.41 1.85
CA LEU A 287 1.43 -10.68 1.40
C LEU A 287 1.13 -9.80 0.19
N ILE A 288 0.22 -10.23 -0.66
CA ILE A 288 -0.35 -9.48 -1.78
C ILE A 288 -1.81 -9.21 -1.46
N SER A 289 -2.22 -7.94 -1.45
CA SER A 289 -3.60 -7.57 -1.15
C SER A 289 -4.56 -8.04 -2.25
N LEU A 290 -5.81 -8.32 -1.89
CA LEU A 290 -6.85 -8.66 -2.87
C LEU A 290 -7.03 -7.53 -3.91
N GLU A 291 -6.93 -6.28 -3.49
CA GLU A 291 -7.00 -5.11 -4.37
C GLU A 291 -5.88 -5.12 -5.42
N ASP A 292 -4.64 -5.44 -5.00
CA ASP A 292 -3.50 -5.51 -5.92
C ASP A 292 -3.64 -6.67 -6.91
N ILE A 293 -4.18 -7.81 -6.46
CA ILE A 293 -4.46 -8.97 -7.31
C ILE A 293 -5.52 -8.61 -8.36
N ILE A 294 -6.67 -8.07 -7.95
CA ILE A 294 -7.75 -7.66 -8.87
C ILE A 294 -7.26 -6.62 -9.89
N ALA A 295 -6.44 -5.66 -9.46
CA ALA A 295 -5.89 -4.66 -10.36
C ALA A 295 -4.82 -5.20 -11.33
N ALA A 296 -4.26 -6.37 -11.05
CA ALA A 296 -3.33 -7.06 -11.95
C ALA A 296 -4.06 -8.01 -12.93
N GLU A 297 -5.28 -8.41 -12.65
CA GLU A 297 -6.07 -9.29 -13.52
C GLU A 297 -6.41 -8.59 -14.84
N HIS A 298 -6.28 -9.33 -15.95
CA HIS A 298 -6.54 -8.82 -17.29
C HIS A 298 -7.02 -9.92 -18.22
N ASP A 299 -8.03 -9.61 -19.07
CA ASP A 299 -8.66 -10.56 -20.00
C ASP A 299 -7.68 -11.13 -21.05
N ASP A 300 -6.65 -10.36 -21.43
CA ASP A 300 -5.62 -10.79 -22.39
C ASP A 300 -4.51 -11.67 -21.76
N CYS A 301 -4.62 -12.04 -20.51
CA CYS A 301 -3.65 -12.88 -19.82
C CYS A 301 -4.03 -14.37 -19.86
N GLY A 302 -3.02 -15.24 -19.90
CA GLY A 302 -3.21 -16.68 -20.01
C GLY A 302 -3.64 -17.17 -21.41
N ILE A 303 -3.51 -16.33 -22.44
CA ILE A 303 -3.84 -16.63 -23.83
C ILE A 303 -2.55 -16.67 -24.66
N PRO A 304 -2.03 -17.88 -25.00
CA PRO A 304 -0.75 -18.04 -25.69
C PRO A 304 -0.68 -17.35 -27.06
N GLU A 305 -1.84 -17.22 -27.74
CA GLU A 305 -1.98 -16.61 -29.07
C GLU A 305 -1.74 -15.10 -29.04
N LEU A 306 -1.88 -14.46 -27.88
CA LEU A 306 -1.64 -13.03 -27.71
C LEU A 306 -0.17 -12.67 -27.43
N TYR A 307 0.74 -13.63 -27.61
CA TYR A 307 2.18 -13.38 -27.55
C TYR A 307 2.62 -12.41 -28.64
N GLN A 308 3.27 -11.31 -28.26
CA GLN A 308 3.66 -10.22 -29.17
C GLN A 308 5.11 -10.29 -29.65
N GLY A 309 5.84 -11.36 -29.34
CA GLY A 309 7.26 -11.52 -29.71
C GLY A 309 8.23 -10.84 -28.74
N GLY A 310 7.76 -10.43 -27.56
CA GLY A 310 8.58 -9.85 -26.50
C GLY A 310 9.49 -10.88 -25.80
N LEU A 311 10.33 -10.40 -24.89
CA LEU A 311 11.19 -11.25 -24.07
C LEU A 311 10.34 -12.02 -23.05
N CYS A 312 10.58 -13.34 -22.96
CA CYS A 312 9.84 -14.21 -22.07
C CYS A 312 10.68 -14.71 -20.91
N TYR A 313 10.02 -14.86 -19.77
CA TYR A 313 10.57 -15.39 -18.52
C TYR A 313 9.65 -16.47 -17.98
N MET A 314 10.21 -17.50 -17.37
CA MET A 314 9.42 -18.62 -16.86
C MET A 314 9.75 -18.89 -15.41
N GLY A 315 8.71 -19.21 -14.64
CA GLY A 315 8.81 -19.80 -13.31
C GLY A 315 8.20 -21.19 -13.28
N ARG A 316 8.90 -22.13 -12.66
CA ARG A 316 8.44 -23.52 -12.51
C ARG A 316 8.55 -23.94 -11.06
N ASP A 317 7.43 -24.28 -10.46
CA ASP A 317 7.32 -24.99 -9.19
C ASP A 317 7.19 -26.50 -9.46
N VAL A 318 8.06 -27.32 -8.85
CA VAL A 318 8.19 -28.74 -9.17
C VAL A 318 7.47 -29.62 -8.16
N ALA A 319 6.38 -30.25 -8.56
CA ALA A 319 5.67 -31.23 -7.75
C ALA A 319 5.39 -32.55 -8.48
N ARG A 320 5.23 -33.67 -7.76
CA ARG A 320 5.10 -35.01 -8.39
C ARG A 320 3.79 -35.75 -8.16
N ARG A 321 3.11 -35.65 -7.01
CA ARG A 321 2.05 -36.63 -6.68
C ARG A 321 0.68 -36.08 -6.32
N ARG A 322 0.57 -35.09 -5.48
CA ARG A 322 -0.71 -34.52 -5.01
C ARG A 322 -0.78 -33.03 -5.25
N ASP A 323 0.38 -32.38 -5.27
CA ASP A 323 0.51 -30.96 -5.48
C ASP A 323 0.54 -30.69 -6.99
N GLY A 324 -0.10 -29.63 -7.42
CA GLY A 324 -0.14 -29.24 -8.81
C GLY A 324 1.23 -28.73 -9.25
N GLN A 325 1.83 -29.34 -10.27
CA GLN A 325 2.97 -28.71 -10.88
C GLN A 325 2.53 -27.48 -11.67
N ILE A 326 3.18 -26.37 -11.42
CA ILE A 326 2.87 -25.11 -12.05
C ILE A 326 4.07 -24.59 -12.83
N GLN A 327 3.84 -24.23 -14.10
CA GLN A 327 4.82 -23.50 -14.90
C GLN A 327 4.11 -22.28 -15.49
N ILE A 328 4.68 -21.10 -15.36
CA ILE A 328 4.08 -19.85 -15.83
C ILE A 328 5.09 -19.13 -16.72
N VAL A 329 4.62 -18.68 -17.88
CA VAL A 329 5.41 -17.90 -18.85
C VAL A 329 4.86 -16.48 -18.90
N GLY A 330 5.72 -15.52 -18.61
CA GLY A 330 5.43 -14.10 -18.74
C GLY A 330 6.22 -13.47 -19.89
N GLU A 331 5.55 -12.60 -20.63
CA GLU A 331 6.12 -11.72 -21.66
C GLU A 331 6.33 -10.33 -21.09
N LEU A 332 7.53 -9.78 -21.22
CA LEU A 332 7.80 -8.41 -20.80
C LEU A 332 7.44 -7.43 -21.93
N LEU A 333 6.43 -6.58 -21.69
CA LEU A 333 6.03 -5.50 -22.57
C LEU A 333 6.25 -4.16 -21.86
N GLY A 334 7.22 -3.39 -22.31
CA GLY A 334 7.71 -2.23 -21.58
C GLY A 334 8.35 -2.65 -20.25
N ASP A 335 7.77 -2.24 -19.13
CA ASP A 335 8.17 -2.63 -17.78
C ASP A 335 7.14 -3.53 -17.06
N VAL A 336 6.11 -3.99 -17.79
CA VAL A 336 5.03 -4.84 -17.27
C VAL A 336 5.19 -6.26 -17.77
N LEU A 337 5.18 -7.22 -16.85
CA LEU A 337 5.24 -8.65 -17.11
C LEU A 337 3.82 -9.21 -17.28
N TRP A 338 3.51 -9.70 -18.48
CA TRP A 338 2.20 -10.24 -18.85
C TRP A 338 2.22 -11.75 -18.87
N GLU A 339 1.39 -12.41 -18.09
CA GLU A 339 1.18 -13.84 -18.21
C GLU A 339 0.65 -14.16 -19.61
N ARG A 340 1.37 -15.01 -20.36
CA ARG A 340 0.96 -15.45 -21.70
C ARG A 340 0.57 -16.91 -21.76
N ASP A 341 1.17 -17.74 -20.91
CA ASP A 341 0.95 -19.16 -20.95
C ASP A 341 1.17 -19.79 -19.57
N GLY A 342 0.57 -20.94 -19.31
CA GLY A 342 0.73 -21.63 -18.04
C GLY A 342 0.37 -23.10 -18.10
N TYR A 343 1.22 -23.93 -17.52
CA TYR A 343 0.97 -25.34 -17.28
C TYR A 343 0.49 -25.55 -15.87
N ARG A 344 -0.67 -26.18 -15.70
CA ARG A 344 -1.35 -26.34 -14.41
C ARG A 344 -2.02 -27.72 -14.31
N GLU A 345 -1.23 -28.77 -14.50
CA GLU A 345 -1.72 -30.14 -14.47
C GLU A 345 -1.21 -30.89 -13.24
N THR A 346 -1.99 -31.81 -12.73
CA THR A 346 -1.63 -32.68 -11.61
C THR A 346 -1.40 -34.12 -12.09
N GLY A 347 -0.51 -34.84 -11.42
CA GLY A 347 -0.32 -36.29 -11.66
C GLY A 347 0.39 -36.66 -12.96
N GLN A 348 0.91 -35.71 -13.72
CA GLN A 348 1.64 -35.96 -14.95
C GLN A 348 3.10 -36.38 -14.70
N SER A 349 3.65 -37.16 -15.66
CA SER A 349 5.05 -37.56 -15.60
C SER A 349 6.00 -36.37 -15.80
N PHE A 350 7.20 -36.42 -15.25
CA PHE A 350 8.23 -35.40 -15.51
C PHE A 350 8.52 -35.24 -17.00
N ALA A 351 8.50 -36.32 -17.77
CA ALA A 351 8.72 -36.26 -19.21
C ALA A 351 7.66 -35.43 -19.95
N HIS A 352 6.39 -35.52 -19.54
CA HIS A 352 5.31 -34.70 -20.10
C HIS A 352 5.49 -33.23 -19.73
N GLN A 353 5.81 -32.97 -18.48
CA GLN A 353 6.06 -31.65 -17.94
C GLN A 353 7.26 -30.97 -18.63
N ASP A 354 8.33 -31.74 -18.85
CA ASP A 354 9.55 -31.28 -19.52
C ASP A 354 9.32 -31.01 -21.02
N ALA A 355 8.46 -31.83 -21.65
CA ALA A 355 8.11 -31.60 -23.06
C ALA A 355 7.39 -30.26 -23.25
N TRP A 356 6.50 -29.87 -22.30
CA TRP A 356 5.85 -28.57 -22.32
C TRP A 356 6.86 -27.43 -22.10
N PHE A 357 7.77 -27.59 -21.13
CA PHE A 357 8.86 -26.63 -20.86
C PHE A 357 9.76 -26.43 -22.08
N ASP A 358 10.22 -27.52 -22.69
CA ASP A 358 11.11 -27.51 -23.86
C ASP A 358 10.43 -26.82 -25.07
N ALA A 359 9.13 -27.04 -25.28
CA ALA A 359 8.38 -26.38 -26.33
C ALA A 359 8.39 -24.85 -26.17
N ARG A 360 8.30 -24.32 -24.95
CA ARG A 360 8.32 -22.87 -24.71
C ARG A 360 9.71 -22.27 -24.93
N PHE A 361 10.77 -23.03 -24.76
CA PHE A 361 12.12 -22.60 -25.17
C PHE A 361 12.30 -22.57 -26.67
N ALA A 362 11.53 -23.36 -27.44
CA ALA A 362 11.58 -23.40 -28.88
C ALA A 362 10.75 -22.32 -29.57
N ASP A 363 9.53 -22.06 -29.05
CA ASP A 363 8.54 -21.20 -29.69
C ASP A 363 8.42 -19.77 -29.11
N ARG A 364 9.16 -19.46 -28.03
CA ARG A 364 9.20 -18.15 -27.39
C ARG A 364 10.61 -17.59 -27.30
N ARG A 365 10.73 -16.26 -27.22
CA ARG A 365 12.02 -15.59 -26.94
C ARG A 365 12.35 -15.71 -25.44
N MET A 366 12.57 -16.95 -25.01
CA MET A 366 12.84 -17.28 -23.61
C MET A 366 14.24 -16.79 -23.22
N VAL A 367 14.29 -15.84 -22.27
CA VAL A 367 15.55 -15.30 -21.73
C VAL A 367 16.03 -16.20 -20.60
N GLN A 368 15.20 -16.40 -19.60
CA GLN A 368 15.55 -17.21 -18.43
C GLN A 368 14.32 -17.91 -17.87
N ALA A 369 14.50 -19.14 -17.42
CA ALA A 369 13.58 -19.88 -16.58
C ALA A 369 14.21 -20.11 -15.21
N ARG A 370 13.45 -19.88 -14.15
CA ARG A 370 13.80 -20.25 -12.79
C ARG A 370 12.95 -21.41 -12.32
N VAL A 371 13.59 -22.41 -11.77
CA VAL A 371 12.98 -23.69 -11.41
C VAL A 371 13.24 -23.97 -9.94
N ASP A 372 12.20 -24.34 -9.19
CA ASP A 372 12.38 -24.80 -7.83
C ASP A 372 13.30 -26.04 -7.81
N GLN A 373 14.41 -25.90 -7.11
CA GLN A 373 15.43 -26.93 -6.95
C GLN A 373 15.25 -27.71 -5.62
N THR A 374 14.24 -27.40 -4.83
CA THR A 374 14.05 -28.01 -3.52
C THR A 374 13.66 -29.48 -3.67
N GLY A 375 14.38 -30.36 -3.02
CA GLY A 375 14.08 -31.80 -3.00
C GLY A 375 14.17 -32.46 -4.38
N MET A 376 13.03 -32.88 -4.94
CA MET A 376 12.99 -33.57 -6.25
C MET A 376 13.32 -32.65 -7.45
N GLY A 377 13.32 -31.35 -7.26
CA GLY A 377 13.62 -30.37 -8.30
C GLY A 377 15.07 -30.40 -8.78
N GLU A 378 16.01 -30.88 -7.95
CA GLU A 378 17.43 -30.90 -8.28
C GLU A 378 17.73 -31.61 -9.60
N LYS A 379 17.19 -32.83 -9.77
CA LYS A 379 17.37 -33.60 -11.02
C LYS A 379 16.70 -32.90 -12.21
N VAL A 380 15.55 -32.32 -12.04
CA VAL A 380 14.84 -31.58 -13.09
C VAL A 380 15.68 -30.39 -13.55
N VAL A 381 16.24 -29.64 -12.63
CA VAL A 381 17.13 -28.50 -12.92
C VAL A 381 18.37 -28.95 -13.68
N GLU A 382 19.05 -30.01 -13.26
CA GLU A 382 20.23 -30.57 -13.97
C GLU A 382 19.91 -30.95 -15.40
N ASP A 383 18.78 -31.65 -15.61
CA ASP A 383 18.37 -32.11 -16.94
C ASP A 383 18.02 -30.91 -17.85
N GLN A 384 17.36 -29.90 -17.33
CA GLN A 384 17.00 -28.68 -18.07
C GLN A 384 18.24 -27.79 -18.35
N ILE A 385 19.17 -27.67 -17.40
CA ILE A 385 20.47 -26.98 -17.64
C ILE A 385 21.25 -27.65 -18.75
N ARG A 386 21.27 -28.98 -18.78
CA ARG A 386 21.99 -29.74 -19.85
C ARG A 386 21.39 -29.47 -21.22
N LYS A 387 20.08 -29.28 -21.34
CA LYS A 387 19.38 -29.02 -22.61
C LYS A 387 19.48 -27.55 -23.05
N HIS A 388 19.30 -26.62 -22.14
CA HIS A 388 19.08 -25.20 -22.47
C HIS A 388 20.20 -24.27 -22.02
N GLY A 389 21.14 -24.77 -21.21
CA GLY A 389 22.29 -24.02 -20.70
C GLY A 389 22.04 -23.34 -19.35
N ALA A 390 23.11 -23.25 -18.53
CA ALA A 390 23.07 -22.73 -17.16
C ALA A 390 22.76 -21.22 -17.07
N THR A 391 22.91 -20.45 -18.12
CA THR A 391 22.53 -19.05 -18.17
C THR A 391 21.05 -18.85 -18.41
N ARG A 392 20.40 -19.80 -19.06
CA ARG A 392 18.97 -19.73 -19.42
C ARG A 392 18.09 -20.50 -18.45
N VAL A 393 18.59 -21.48 -17.72
CA VAL A 393 17.88 -22.22 -16.67
C VAL A 393 18.66 -22.12 -15.38
N VAL A 394 18.01 -21.63 -14.35
CA VAL A 394 18.60 -21.42 -13.02
C VAL A 394 17.75 -22.14 -11.98
N GLY A 395 18.37 -23.04 -11.21
CA GLY A 395 17.76 -23.66 -10.04
C GLY A 395 17.72 -22.68 -8.87
N VAL A 396 16.61 -22.65 -8.13
CA VAL A 396 16.42 -21.81 -6.97
C VAL A 396 15.95 -22.66 -5.79
N LEU A 397 16.64 -22.55 -4.65
CA LEU A 397 16.21 -23.20 -3.42
C LEU A 397 15.18 -22.32 -2.73
N LEU A 398 13.95 -22.82 -2.54
CA LEU A 398 12.85 -22.13 -1.85
C LEU A 398 12.99 -22.26 -0.31
N THR A 399 14.17 -21.91 0.21
CA THR A 399 14.50 -22.00 1.63
C THR A 399 15.12 -20.71 2.17
N GLY A 400 14.96 -20.47 3.47
CA GLY A 400 15.60 -19.35 4.17
C GLY A 400 15.39 -17.98 3.52
N PRO A 401 16.46 -17.18 3.37
CA PRO A 401 16.38 -15.83 2.82
C PRO A 401 15.82 -15.78 1.39
N ASN A 402 16.18 -16.76 0.53
CA ASN A 402 15.69 -16.79 -0.85
C ASN A 402 14.17 -16.82 -0.95
N ARG A 403 13.52 -17.54 -0.03
CA ARG A 403 12.05 -17.62 0.02
C ARG A 403 11.44 -16.26 0.34
N VAL A 404 12.06 -15.50 1.24
CA VAL A 404 11.63 -14.15 1.60
C VAL A 404 11.81 -13.19 0.44
N ASP A 405 12.99 -13.21 -0.20
CA ASP A 405 13.32 -12.32 -1.32
C ASP A 405 12.37 -12.54 -2.52
N LEU A 406 12.10 -13.80 -2.87
CA LEU A 406 11.15 -14.17 -3.92
C LEU A 406 9.75 -13.62 -3.62
N ALA A 407 9.26 -13.86 -2.41
CA ALA A 407 7.92 -13.46 -2.02
C ALA A 407 7.76 -11.93 -2.01
N LEU A 408 8.73 -11.21 -1.43
CA LEU A 408 8.72 -9.75 -1.39
C LEU A 408 8.91 -9.13 -2.78
N GLY A 409 9.71 -9.76 -3.65
CA GLY A 409 9.90 -9.34 -5.05
C GLY A 409 8.59 -9.39 -5.83
N LEU A 410 7.85 -10.50 -5.73
CA LEU A 410 6.54 -10.64 -6.37
C LEU A 410 5.54 -9.61 -5.80
N ALA A 411 5.43 -9.48 -4.48
CA ALA A 411 4.52 -8.54 -3.86
C ALA A 411 4.77 -7.10 -4.33
N ARG A 412 6.05 -6.69 -4.41
CA ARG A 412 6.43 -5.38 -4.95
C ARG A 412 5.95 -5.19 -6.37
N ARG A 413 6.09 -6.21 -7.24
CA ARG A 413 5.66 -6.14 -8.64
C ARG A 413 4.15 -5.94 -8.78
N PHE A 414 3.36 -6.55 -7.90
CA PHE A 414 1.91 -6.31 -7.80
C PHE A 414 1.61 -4.87 -7.35
N GLN A 415 2.25 -4.40 -6.29
CA GLN A 415 2.09 -3.03 -5.75
C GLN A 415 2.47 -1.95 -6.78
N GLU A 416 3.54 -2.19 -7.55
CA GLU A 416 4.00 -1.28 -8.60
C GLU A 416 3.17 -1.39 -9.89
N ARG A 417 2.15 -2.26 -9.95
CA ARG A 417 1.31 -2.52 -11.14
C ARG A 417 2.10 -3.03 -12.35
N LYS A 418 3.24 -3.68 -12.13
CA LYS A 418 4.16 -4.18 -13.16
C LYS A 418 3.95 -5.66 -13.50
N ILE A 419 2.80 -6.21 -13.20
CA ILE A 419 2.39 -7.56 -13.58
C ILE A 419 0.93 -7.56 -14.04
N ARG A 420 0.62 -8.43 -15.00
CA ARG A 420 -0.73 -8.76 -15.41
C ARG A 420 -0.90 -10.26 -15.40
N ILE A 421 -1.99 -10.72 -14.80
CA ILE A 421 -2.31 -12.13 -14.61
C ILE A 421 -3.70 -12.43 -15.15
N ARG A 422 -4.01 -13.70 -15.36
CA ARG A 422 -5.34 -14.15 -15.79
C ARG A 422 -6.39 -14.01 -14.66
N HIS A 423 -7.65 -13.88 -15.05
CA HIS A 423 -8.78 -13.98 -14.14
C HIS A 423 -9.00 -15.45 -13.73
N ASP A 424 -8.60 -15.82 -12.52
CA ASP A 424 -8.82 -17.17 -12.00
C ASP A 424 -8.94 -17.17 -10.47
N ALA A 425 -10.03 -17.73 -9.97
CA ALA A 425 -10.32 -17.82 -8.54
C ALA A 425 -9.28 -18.67 -7.78
N ARG A 426 -8.72 -19.72 -8.39
CA ARG A 426 -7.69 -20.56 -7.81
C ARG A 426 -6.36 -19.80 -7.70
N THR A 427 -5.94 -19.16 -8.78
CA THR A 427 -4.74 -18.28 -8.78
C THR A 427 -4.88 -17.20 -7.70
N ARG A 428 -6.06 -16.59 -7.58
CA ARG A 428 -6.34 -15.58 -6.55
C ARG A 428 -6.21 -16.17 -5.13
N ALA A 429 -6.76 -17.35 -4.89
CA ALA A 429 -6.66 -18.02 -3.60
C ALA A 429 -5.20 -18.38 -3.25
N ASP A 430 -4.42 -18.91 -4.19
CA ASP A 430 -3.00 -19.23 -4.02
C ASP A 430 -2.15 -17.99 -3.70
N LEU A 431 -2.40 -16.87 -4.40
CA LEU A 431 -1.71 -15.60 -4.17
C LEU A 431 -2.01 -15.02 -2.79
N MET A 432 -3.24 -15.19 -2.30
CA MET A 432 -3.68 -14.73 -0.99
C MET A 432 -3.21 -15.62 0.17
N ALA A 433 -2.88 -16.89 -0.08
CA ALA A 433 -2.50 -17.85 0.95
C ALA A 433 -1.15 -17.53 1.61
N ILE A 434 -0.31 -16.75 0.95
CA ILE A 434 1.01 -16.39 1.46
C ILE A 434 0.92 -15.16 2.36
N LYS A 435 1.47 -15.29 3.56
CA LYS A 435 1.45 -14.27 4.60
C LYS A 435 2.86 -13.94 5.08
N LYS A 436 3.06 -12.67 5.44
CA LYS A 436 4.29 -12.17 6.04
C LYS A 436 4.12 -12.09 7.55
N ILE A 437 5.00 -12.72 8.32
CA ILE A 437 5.05 -12.60 9.78
C ILE A 437 6.40 -12.02 10.19
N GLY A 438 6.37 -11.11 11.18
CA GLY A 438 7.56 -10.47 11.71
C GLY A 438 8.04 -9.28 10.89
N SER A 439 9.04 -8.57 11.44
CA SER A 439 9.75 -7.47 10.81
C SER A 439 11.26 -7.71 10.92
N GLU A 440 12.07 -6.98 10.17
CA GLU A 440 13.53 -7.02 10.30
C GLU A 440 13.99 -6.66 11.73
N GLU A 441 13.22 -5.82 12.44
CA GLU A 441 13.50 -5.39 13.80
C GLU A 441 13.12 -6.45 14.87
N SER A 442 12.17 -7.35 14.57
CA SER A 442 11.66 -8.37 15.51
C SER A 442 12.31 -9.75 15.39
N GLY A 443 13.45 -9.86 14.70
CA GLY A 443 14.16 -11.13 14.55
C GLY A 443 14.01 -11.80 13.19
N GLY A 444 13.54 -11.08 12.21
CA GLY A 444 13.48 -11.48 10.80
C GLY A 444 12.06 -11.72 10.26
N ILE A 445 11.95 -11.47 8.96
CA ILE A 445 10.72 -11.73 8.20
C ILE A 445 10.58 -13.22 7.93
N ARG A 446 9.42 -13.76 8.18
CA ARG A 446 9.03 -15.13 7.81
C ARG A 446 7.87 -15.09 6.83
N ILE A 447 7.97 -15.91 5.81
CA ILE A 447 6.90 -16.14 4.85
C ILE A 447 6.25 -17.48 5.19
N ILE A 448 4.96 -17.45 5.49
CA ILE A 448 4.17 -18.63 5.81
C ILE A 448 3.05 -18.82 4.80
N ASN A 449 2.63 -20.06 4.62
CA ASN A 449 1.38 -20.42 4.00
C ASN A 449 0.35 -20.67 5.11
N ASP A 450 -0.86 -20.16 5.02
CA ASP A 450 -1.90 -20.35 6.04
C ASP A 450 -2.47 -21.79 6.07
N GLY A 451 -2.04 -22.64 5.13
CA GLY A 451 -2.39 -24.05 5.07
C GLY A 451 -3.75 -24.36 4.42
N ALA A 452 -4.51 -23.35 3.99
CA ALA A 452 -5.79 -23.55 3.32
C ALA A 452 -5.63 -24.06 1.87
N VAL A 453 -4.55 -23.63 1.18
CA VAL A 453 -4.16 -24.03 -0.17
C VAL A 453 -2.65 -24.19 -0.29
N HIS A 454 -2.17 -24.89 -1.33
CA HIS A 454 -0.73 -25.19 -1.47
C HIS A 454 0.13 -24.01 -1.93
N ALA A 455 -0.43 -22.97 -2.50
CA ALA A 455 0.25 -21.77 -3.01
C ALA A 455 1.32 -22.02 -4.11
N ASP A 456 1.17 -23.09 -4.88
CA ASP A 456 2.13 -23.48 -5.93
C ASP A 456 2.17 -22.42 -7.03
N GLU A 457 1.04 -21.79 -7.37
CA GLU A 457 0.99 -20.69 -8.33
C GLU A 457 1.75 -19.45 -7.82
N PHE A 458 1.66 -19.14 -6.52
CA PHE A 458 2.42 -18.04 -5.94
C PHE A 458 3.92 -18.22 -6.16
N TRP A 459 4.46 -19.44 -5.94
CA TRP A 459 5.89 -19.69 -6.10
C TRP A 459 6.31 -19.69 -7.58
N ALA A 460 5.47 -20.21 -8.47
CA ALA A 460 5.73 -20.14 -9.90
C ALA A 460 5.77 -18.68 -10.41
N TYR A 461 4.83 -17.82 -9.99
CA TYR A 461 4.87 -16.38 -10.29
C TYR A 461 6.10 -15.69 -9.69
N SER A 462 6.48 -16.05 -8.46
CA SER A 462 7.66 -15.49 -7.79
C SER A 462 8.94 -15.81 -8.56
N LEU A 463 9.10 -17.06 -9.00
CA LEU A 463 10.23 -17.51 -9.82
C LEU A 463 10.26 -16.82 -11.18
N MET A 464 9.11 -16.67 -11.85
CA MET A 464 8.98 -15.94 -13.11
C MET A 464 9.36 -14.46 -12.95
N SER A 465 8.88 -13.81 -11.91
CA SER A 465 9.20 -12.42 -11.57
C SER A 465 10.70 -12.25 -11.35
N GLN A 466 11.31 -13.12 -10.55
CA GLN A 466 12.75 -13.07 -10.27
C GLN A 466 13.57 -13.37 -11.53
N ALA A 467 13.11 -14.25 -12.43
CA ALA A 467 13.77 -14.47 -13.71
C ALA A 467 13.83 -13.17 -14.53
N CYS A 468 12.77 -12.39 -14.51
CA CYS A 468 12.72 -11.09 -15.19
C CYS A 468 13.67 -10.07 -14.56
N ASP A 469 13.75 -10.01 -13.22
CA ASP A 469 14.53 -9.00 -12.50
C ASP A 469 16.05 -9.29 -12.55
N MET A 470 16.44 -10.57 -12.55
CA MET A 470 17.84 -11.00 -12.44
C MET A 470 18.49 -11.38 -13.77
N ALA A 471 17.71 -11.59 -14.83
CA ALA A 471 18.26 -11.79 -16.15
C ALA A 471 18.91 -10.48 -16.60
N GLY A 472 20.22 -10.46 -16.74
CA GLY A 472 20.94 -9.30 -17.26
C GLY A 472 20.33 -8.86 -18.60
N ALA A 473 20.26 -7.55 -18.83
CA ALA A 473 19.73 -7.01 -20.06
C ALA A 473 20.40 -7.68 -21.25
N LEU A 474 19.64 -8.44 -22.03
CA LEU A 474 20.14 -8.96 -23.31
C LEU A 474 20.35 -7.74 -24.21
N TYR A 475 21.58 -7.41 -24.47
CA TYR A 475 21.94 -6.44 -25.50
C TYR A 475 21.52 -7.00 -26.86
N GLU A 476 20.33 -6.62 -27.33
CA GLU A 476 19.99 -6.78 -28.74
C GLU A 476 20.79 -5.76 -29.55
N TYR A 477 21.90 -6.20 -30.10
CA TYR A 477 22.56 -5.46 -31.17
C TYR A 477 21.63 -5.56 -32.40
N ARG A 478 20.74 -4.63 -32.57
CA ARG A 478 20.10 -4.35 -33.87
C ARG A 478 21.14 -3.66 -34.72
N GLY A 479 21.85 -4.42 -35.56
CA GLY A 479 22.65 -3.85 -36.61
C GLY A 479 21.75 -2.90 -37.41
N ILE A 480 21.99 -1.60 -37.30
CA ILE A 480 21.39 -0.64 -38.21
C ILE A 480 21.89 -1.04 -39.60
N ARG A 481 21.02 -1.63 -40.41
CA ARG A 481 21.28 -1.71 -41.85
C ARG A 481 21.29 -0.26 -42.33
N VAL A 482 22.48 0.32 -42.41
CA VAL A 482 22.68 1.55 -43.17
C VAL A 482 22.44 1.17 -44.62
N GLY A 483 21.20 1.19 -45.06
CA GLY A 483 20.81 1.09 -46.45
C GLY A 483 21.18 2.40 -47.15
N GLY A 484 22.44 2.51 -47.53
CA GLY A 484 22.97 3.53 -48.38
C GLY A 484 24.15 2.95 -49.10
N ARG A 485 24.06 2.73 -50.41
CA ARG A 485 25.21 2.59 -51.27
C ARG A 485 26.08 3.82 -51.03
N PHE A 486 27.22 3.65 -50.32
CA PHE A 486 28.31 4.60 -50.40
C PHE A 486 28.94 4.45 -51.79
N GLU A 487 28.39 5.18 -52.76
CA GLU A 487 29.12 5.49 -54.01
C GLU A 487 30.09 6.63 -53.66
N GLY A 488 31.37 6.28 -53.51
CA GLY A 488 32.38 7.30 -53.38
C GLY A 488 33.47 7.17 -52.31
N GLY A 489 33.61 6.01 -51.66
CA GLY A 489 34.79 5.74 -50.81
C GLY A 489 36.08 5.59 -51.60
N PRO A 490 37.25 6.02 -51.07
CA PRO A 490 38.55 5.88 -51.78
C PRO A 490 38.82 4.43 -52.11
N LYS A 491 39.18 4.17 -53.38
CA LYS A 491 39.55 2.83 -53.88
C LYS A 491 40.98 2.48 -53.44
N ARG A 492 41.29 1.18 -53.37
CA ARG A 492 42.62 0.67 -53.03
C ARG A 492 43.70 1.46 -53.80
N GLY A 493 44.59 2.11 -53.04
CA GLY A 493 45.67 2.94 -53.61
C GLY A 493 45.38 4.44 -53.66
N GLN A 494 44.22 4.92 -53.19
CA GLN A 494 43.93 6.36 -53.04
C GLN A 494 44.16 6.82 -51.60
N PRO A 495 44.55 8.10 -51.37
CA PRO A 495 44.68 8.66 -50.01
C PRO A 495 43.39 8.49 -49.23
N GLY A 496 43.48 7.91 -48.01
CA GLY A 496 42.32 7.64 -47.13
C GLY A 496 41.77 6.22 -47.23
N TRP A 497 42.31 5.30 -48.08
CA TRP A 497 41.91 3.90 -48.07
C TRP A 497 42.61 3.15 -46.91
N VAL A 498 41.83 2.49 -46.07
CA VAL A 498 42.32 1.63 -44.97
C VAL A 498 41.93 0.18 -45.26
N HIS A 499 42.87 -0.75 -45.07
CA HIS A 499 42.60 -2.16 -45.27
C HIS A 499 41.55 -2.66 -44.28
N PRO A 500 40.56 -3.47 -44.67
CA PRO A 500 39.56 -3.99 -43.76
C PRO A 500 40.10 -4.69 -42.51
N ASP A 501 41.27 -5.34 -42.60
CA ASP A 501 41.93 -6.03 -41.48
C ASP A 501 42.66 -5.10 -40.50
N ASP A 502 42.79 -3.81 -40.84
CA ASP A 502 43.44 -2.80 -40.00
C ASP A 502 42.40 -1.95 -39.21
N ILE A 503 41.10 -2.08 -39.52
CA ILE A 503 40.01 -1.46 -38.80
C ILE A 503 39.82 -2.19 -37.46
N GLY A 504 40.54 -1.78 -36.44
CA GLY A 504 40.49 -2.37 -35.10
C GLY A 504 41.82 -2.51 -34.38
N ARG A 505 42.95 -2.17 -35.04
CA ARG A 505 44.28 -2.23 -34.40
C ARG A 505 44.73 -0.94 -33.73
N GLU A 506 44.09 0.20 -33.96
CA GLU A 506 44.56 1.52 -33.46
C GLU A 506 43.88 2.03 -32.18
N THR A 507 43.17 1.22 -31.41
CA THR A 507 42.57 1.68 -30.13
C THR A 507 43.18 1.04 -28.88
N ARG A 508 44.47 0.68 -28.91
CA ARG A 508 45.26 0.41 -27.71
C ARG A 508 46.32 1.48 -27.51
N GLY A 509 45.90 2.64 -26.93
CA GLY A 509 46.89 3.62 -26.51
C GLY A 509 46.44 5.06 -26.46
N THR A 510 45.38 5.36 -25.71
CA THR A 510 45.28 6.70 -25.09
C THR A 510 44.49 6.57 -23.80
N ARG A 511 45.21 6.61 -22.67
CA ARG A 511 44.66 6.88 -21.35
C ARG A 511 44.09 8.32 -21.37
N PHE A 512 42.80 8.45 -21.31
CA PHE A 512 42.17 9.70 -20.87
C PHE A 512 42.29 9.81 -19.37
N GLY A 513 43.10 10.77 -18.91
CA GLY A 513 43.15 11.19 -17.53
C GLY A 513 41.85 11.84 -17.16
N MET A 514 41.32 11.49 -16.00
CA MET A 514 40.23 12.22 -15.37
C MET A 514 40.73 13.57 -14.86
N PRO A 515 40.00 14.67 -15.03
CA PRO A 515 40.22 15.89 -14.24
C PRO A 515 39.54 15.67 -12.86
N GLY A 516 40.31 16.05 -11.84
CA GLY A 516 39.95 15.84 -10.43
C GLY A 516 38.80 16.70 -9.94
N ALA A 517 38.41 16.27 -8.77
CA ALA A 517 37.47 16.84 -7.82
C ALA A 517 37.45 18.35 -7.65
N TRP A 518 36.26 18.85 -7.44
CA TRP A 518 35.87 19.73 -6.33
C TRP A 518 34.44 19.43 -5.94
#